data_a4146f440d626362a513e530052bc2b8
#
_entry.id   a4146f440d626362a513e530052bc2b8
#
_cell.length_a   1.000
_cell.length_b   1.000
_cell.length_c   1.000
_cell.angle_alpha   90.00
_cell.angle_beta   90.00
_cell.angle_gamma   90.00
#
_symmetry.space_group_name_H-M   'P 1'
#
loop_
_entity.id
_entity.type
_entity.pdbx_description
1 polymer ?
#
loop_
_entity_poly.entity_id
_entity_poly.type
_entity_poly.pdbx_seq_one_letter_code
_entity_poly.pdbx_strand_id
1 'polypeptide(L)'
;MAPGLNTYFPHGFVLLSGTAPDGTPVNANLGFTARNIFINALWEPVTGELDPTPLPDGYIAGAVHHFSFTLTDAQYGAVLAVADKWRNWPQPSYDIDTHNCVLFVKDLAMAAGLAVSDDAKFIHAPGDFLDDVAARNAAFLAAHGTLYRTPGVKGDPNALERRVKQLERDAREKAVN
;
A
#
# COMPACT_ATOMS: atom_id res chain seq x y z
N MET A 1 -14.27 21.40 -5.70
CA MET A 1 -13.25 20.77 -4.85
C MET A 1 -12.10 20.36 -5.76
N ALA A 2 -10.89 20.81 -5.49
CA ALA A 2 -9.72 20.31 -6.21
C ALA A 2 -9.57 18.80 -5.89
N PRO A 3 -9.24 17.94 -6.88
CA PRO A 3 -8.95 16.54 -6.61
C PRO A 3 -7.82 16.48 -5.58
N GLY A 4 -8.03 15.78 -4.49
CA GLY A 4 -7.06 15.64 -3.43
C GLY A 4 -5.78 14.99 -3.96
N LEU A 5 -4.64 15.30 -3.37
CA LEU A 5 -3.31 14.78 -3.72
C LEU A 5 -3.26 13.24 -3.78
N ASN A 6 -4.16 12.55 -3.09
CA ASN A 6 -4.32 11.08 -3.14
C ASN A 6 -4.52 10.50 -4.55
N THR A 7 -4.98 11.30 -5.53
CA THR A 7 -5.16 10.86 -6.91
C THR A 7 -3.81 10.75 -7.66
N TYR A 8 -2.72 11.22 -7.07
CA TYR A 8 -1.45 11.40 -7.76
C TYR A 8 -0.32 10.51 -7.26
N PHE A 9 -0.46 9.87 -6.11
CA PHE A 9 0.54 8.95 -5.58
C PHE A 9 0.00 7.53 -5.62
N PRO A 10 0.68 6.60 -6.31
CA PRO A 10 0.32 5.19 -6.24
C PRO A 10 0.41 4.73 -4.79
N HIS A 11 -0.63 4.04 -4.32
CA HIS A 11 -0.75 3.59 -2.95
C HIS A 11 -1.05 2.10 -2.90
N GLY A 12 -0.30 1.36 -2.06
CA GLY A 12 -0.52 -0.05 -1.81
C GLY A 12 -1.34 -0.27 -0.54
N PHE A 13 -2.32 -1.15 -0.60
CA PHE A 13 -3.16 -1.54 0.55
C PHE A 13 -3.68 -2.96 0.41
N VAL A 14 -4.19 -3.52 1.51
CA VAL A 14 -4.78 -4.86 1.58
C VAL A 14 -6.22 -4.75 2.02
N LEU A 15 -7.10 -5.52 1.41
CA LEU A 15 -8.49 -5.68 1.83
C LEU A 15 -8.64 -7.03 2.56
N LEU A 16 -9.22 -6.99 3.74
CA LEU A 16 -9.65 -8.18 4.48
C LEU A 16 -11.16 -8.28 4.42
N SER A 17 -11.67 -9.44 4.03
CA SER A 17 -13.12 -9.71 4.00
C SER A 17 -13.41 -11.15 4.38
N GLY A 18 -14.51 -11.39 5.05
CA GLY A 18 -14.93 -12.73 5.46
C GLY A 18 -15.43 -12.78 6.88
N THR A 19 -15.02 -13.82 7.60
CA THR A 19 -15.41 -14.04 9.00
C THR A 19 -14.17 -14.37 9.82
N ALA A 20 -13.96 -13.67 10.92
CA ALA A 20 -12.89 -13.93 11.86
C ALA A 20 -13.11 -15.26 12.62
N PRO A 21 -12.07 -15.83 13.27
CA PRO A 21 -12.19 -17.08 14.02
C PRO A 21 -13.25 -17.09 15.12
N ASP A 22 -13.58 -15.93 15.67
CA ASP A 22 -14.63 -15.75 16.69
C ASP A 22 -16.04 -15.59 16.11
N GLY A 23 -16.19 -15.69 14.78
CA GLY A 23 -17.47 -15.51 14.08
C GLY A 23 -17.79 -14.07 13.70
N THR A 24 -16.95 -13.10 14.03
CA THR A 24 -17.17 -11.68 13.70
C THR A 24 -17.00 -11.43 12.21
N PRO A 25 -17.93 -10.75 11.53
CA PRO A 25 -17.76 -10.32 10.15
C PRO A 25 -16.57 -9.36 10.01
N VAL A 26 -15.72 -9.60 9.02
CA VAL A 26 -14.56 -8.77 8.70
C VAL A 26 -14.78 -8.08 7.35
N ASN A 27 -14.65 -6.77 7.34
CA ASN A 27 -14.55 -5.95 6.12
C ASN A 27 -13.66 -4.76 6.45
N ALA A 28 -12.36 -4.91 6.24
CA ALA A 28 -11.36 -3.93 6.63
C ALA A 28 -10.42 -3.61 5.47
N ASN A 29 -9.99 -2.35 5.41
CA ASN A 29 -8.90 -1.91 4.57
C ASN A 29 -7.66 -1.68 5.45
N LEU A 30 -6.54 -2.25 5.07
CA LEU A 30 -5.25 -2.08 5.72
C LEU A 30 -4.32 -1.31 4.78
N GLY A 31 -4.18 -0.01 4.99
CA GLY A 31 -3.30 0.87 4.23
C GLY A 31 -2.60 1.86 5.15
N PHE A 32 -1.30 2.08 4.97
CA PHE A 32 -0.50 3.01 5.76
C PHE A 32 -0.15 4.25 4.94
N THR A 33 -0.57 5.42 5.40
CA THR A 33 -0.42 6.68 4.66
C THR A 33 0.02 7.83 5.54
N ALA A 34 0.49 8.91 4.93
CA ALA A 34 0.66 10.19 5.62
C ALA A 34 -0.71 10.79 5.96
N ARG A 35 -0.94 11.17 7.22
CA ARG A 35 -2.21 11.77 7.67
C ARG A 35 -2.60 13.01 6.87
N ASN A 36 -1.60 13.84 6.58
CA ASN A 36 -1.77 15.01 5.73
C ASN A 36 -0.76 14.90 4.60
N ILE A 37 -1.23 14.64 3.39
CA ILE A 37 -0.37 14.55 2.22
C ILE A 37 -0.04 15.96 1.76
N PHE A 38 1.01 16.53 2.34
CA PHE A 38 1.66 17.74 1.86
C PHE A 38 2.97 17.39 1.16
N ILE A 39 3.45 18.31 0.38
CA ILE A 39 4.70 18.15 -0.37
C ILE A 39 5.91 17.85 0.54
N ASN A 40 5.90 18.28 1.79
CA ASN A 40 6.94 17.99 2.78
C ASN A 40 7.08 16.48 3.10
N ALA A 41 6.03 15.67 2.95
CA ALA A 41 6.11 14.22 3.09
C ALA A 41 7.10 13.54 2.11
N LEU A 42 7.59 14.28 1.11
CA LEU A 42 8.61 13.82 0.16
C LEU A 42 10.04 14.02 0.64
N TRP A 43 10.26 14.82 1.69
CA TRP A 43 11.60 15.19 2.15
C TRP A 43 11.84 15.01 3.65
N GLU A 44 10.78 14.82 4.43
CA GLU A 44 10.89 14.65 5.87
C GLU A 44 9.82 13.68 6.39
N PRO A 45 10.09 12.97 7.49
CA PRO A 45 9.08 12.13 8.12
C PRO A 45 7.89 12.97 8.62
N VAL A 46 6.68 12.48 8.35
CA VAL A 46 5.42 13.11 8.76
C VAL A 46 4.58 12.15 9.59
N THR A 47 3.50 12.66 10.18
CA THR A 47 2.57 11.81 10.92
C THR A 47 1.97 10.77 9.98
N GLY A 48 2.22 9.49 10.28
CA GLY A 48 1.60 8.36 9.62
C GLY A 48 0.28 7.98 10.27
N GLU A 49 -0.60 7.39 9.49
CA GLU A 49 -1.83 6.77 9.99
C GLU A 49 -2.14 5.48 9.21
N LEU A 50 -2.70 4.53 9.96
CA LEU A 50 -3.19 3.30 9.41
C LEU A 50 -4.70 3.44 9.21
N ASP A 51 -5.16 3.09 8.02
CA ASP A 51 -6.58 2.99 7.69
C ASP A 51 -7.41 4.23 8.03
N PRO A 52 -7.11 5.38 7.39
CA PRO A 52 -8.03 6.49 7.49
C PRO A 52 -9.38 6.04 6.91
N THR A 53 -10.34 5.79 7.78
CA THR A 53 -11.69 5.40 7.39
C THR A 53 -12.65 6.56 7.57
N PRO A 54 -13.67 6.63 6.73
CA PRO A 54 -13.98 5.73 5.60
C PRO A 54 -13.19 6.13 4.35
N LEU A 55 -12.75 5.15 3.57
CA LEU A 55 -12.25 5.43 2.21
C LEU A 55 -13.38 6.06 1.39
N PRO A 56 -13.09 7.04 0.53
CA PRO A 56 -14.09 7.63 -0.35
C PRO A 56 -14.78 6.56 -1.20
N ASP A 57 -16.09 6.71 -1.41
CA ASP A 57 -16.86 5.87 -2.32
C ASP A 57 -16.14 5.77 -3.68
N GLY A 58 -16.03 4.56 -4.19
CA GLY A 58 -15.34 4.29 -5.45
C GLY A 58 -13.82 4.15 -5.36
N TYR A 59 -13.17 4.45 -4.22
CA TYR A 59 -11.73 4.27 -4.07
C TYR A 59 -11.32 2.80 -4.26
N ILE A 60 -12.00 1.89 -3.57
CA ILE A 60 -11.77 0.44 -3.70
C ILE A 60 -12.17 -0.05 -5.09
N ALA A 61 -13.30 0.42 -5.62
CA ALA A 61 -13.77 0.05 -6.95
C ALA A 61 -12.84 0.51 -8.08
N GLY A 62 -12.11 1.62 -7.86
CA GLY A 62 -11.10 2.13 -8.79
C GLY A 62 -9.71 1.54 -8.59
N ALA A 63 -9.50 0.70 -7.57
CA ALA A 63 -8.22 0.10 -7.29
C ALA A 63 -7.87 -1.03 -8.28
N VAL A 64 -6.58 -1.16 -8.57
CA VAL A 64 -6.08 -2.29 -9.35
C VAL A 64 -5.92 -3.48 -8.41
N HIS A 65 -6.74 -4.51 -8.60
CA HIS A 65 -6.62 -5.77 -7.88
C HIS A 65 -5.50 -6.61 -8.50
N HIS A 66 -4.56 -7.10 -7.68
CA HIS A 66 -3.46 -7.94 -8.14
C HIS A 66 -3.78 -9.42 -7.89
N PHE A 67 -4.04 -9.80 -6.66
CA PHE A 67 -4.39 -11.16 -6.26
C PHE A 67 -5.17 -11.18 -4.94
N SER A 68 -5.80 -12.30 -4.64
CA SER A 68 -6.39 -12.60 -3.34
C SER A 68 -6.20 -14.07 -2.98
N PHE A 69 -6.27 -14.41 -1.70
CA PHE A 69 -6.27 -15.77 -1.20
C PHE A 69 -6.90 -15.82 0.20
N THR A 70 -7.28 -17.02 0.64
CA THR A 70 -7.85 -17.22 1.97
C THR A 70 -6.76 -17.38 2.99
N LEU A 71 -6.82 -16.59 4.08
CA LEU A 71 -5.94 -16.71 5.23
C LEU A 71 -6.42 -17.84 6.15
N THR A 72 -5.48 -18.57 6.74
CA THR A 72 -5.75 -19.36 7.94
C THR A 72 -5.91 -18.45 9.15
N ASP A 73 -6.50 -18.96 10.25
CA ASP A 73 -6.64 -18.20 11.51
C ASP A 73 -5.30 -17.70 12.04
N ALA A 74 -4.25 -18.52 11.93
CA ALA A 74 -2.89 -18.14 12.34
C ALA A 74 -2.33 -17.01 11.49
N GLN A 75 -2.50 -17.05 10.17
CA GLN A 75 -2.09 -15.99 9.24
C GLN A 75 -2.90 -14.70 9.49
N TYR A 76 -4.21 -14.83 9.72
CA TYR A 76 -5.04 -13.68 10.05
C TYR A 76 -4.56 -12.99 11.33
N GLY A 77 -4.31 -13.74 12.40
CA GLY A 77 -3.74 -13.20 13.63
C GLY A 77 -2.39 -12.52 13.45
N ALA A 78 -1.50 -13.11 12.64
CA ALA A 78 -0.19 -12.53 12.32
C ALA A 78 -0.32 -11.22 11.53
N VAL A 79 -1.23 -11.15 10.56
CA VAL A 79 -1.53 -9.93 9.78
C VAL A 79 -2.03 -8.81 10.69
N LEU A 80 -2.96 -9.12 11.61
CA LEU A 80 -3.45 -8.13 12.58
C LEU A 80 -2.35 -7.64 13.53
N ALA A 81 -1.46 -8.52 13.98
CA ALA A 81 -0.34 -8.13 14.84
C ALA A 81 0.62 -7.16 14.12
N VAL A 82 0.86 -7.35 12.83
CA VAL A 82 1.62 -6.39 12.01
C VAL A 82 0.88 -5.06 11.92
N ALA A 83 -0.42 -5.07 11.63
CA ALA A 83 -1.21 -3.84 11.56
C ALA A 83 -1.16 -3.07 12.88
N ASP A 84 -1.27 -3.75 14.02
CA ASP A 84 -1.19 -3.13 15.34
C ASP A 84 0.20 -2.56 15.62
N LYS A 85 1.28 -3.25 15.25
CA LYS A 85 2.64 -2.75 15.34
C LYS A 85 2.80 -1.43 14.57
N TRP A 86 2.33 -1.36 13.34
CA TRP A 86 2.42 -0.17 12.50
C TRP A 86 1.54 0.97 13.00
N ARG A 87 0.33 0.67 13.52
CA ARG A 87 -0.58 1.65 14.13
C ARG A 87 0.03 2.34 15.34
N ASN A 88 0.80 1.60 16.14
CA ASN A 88 1.42 2.08 17.37
C ASN A 88 2.88 2.55 17.18
N TRP A 89 3.34 2.72 15.94
CA TRP A 89 4.68 3.20 15.66
C TRP A 89 4.87 4.64 16.16
N PRO A 90 6.02 4.96 16.80
CA PRO A 90 6.30 6.33 17.28
C PRO A 90 6.20 7.37 16.16
N GLN A 91 5.57 8.50 16.46
CA GLN A 91 5.42 9.59 15.50
C GLN A 91 6.61 10.58 15.53
N PRO A 92 6.98 11.18 14.39
CA PRO A 92 6.42 11.01 13.04
C PRO A 92 6.78 9.65 12.45
N SER A 93 5.83 8.95 11.85
CA SER A 93 6.02 7.54 11.45
C SER A 93 5.98 7.30 9.95
N TYR A 94 5.46 8.19 9.14
CA TYR A 94 5.48 8.03 7.69
C TYR A 94 6.72 8.69 7.11
N ASP A 95 7.52 7.90 6.42
CA ASP A 95 8.69 8.35 5.67
C ASP A 95 8.68 7.61 4.33
N ILE A 96 8.77 8.37 3.23
CA ILE A 96 8.55 7.83 1.90
C ILE A 96 9.61 6.80 1.48
N ASP A 97 10.81 6.88 2.05
CA ASP A 97 11.94 6.02 1.72
C ASP A 97 12.10 4.84 2.67
N THR A 98 11.68 4.99 3.94
CA THR A 98 12.02 4.02 4.98
C THR A 98 10.83 3.43 5.73
N HIS A 99 9.63 4.07 5.65
CA HIS A 99 8.44 3.62 6.38
C HIS A 99 7.15 4.08 5.68
N ASN A 100 6.80 3.39 4.59
CA ASN A 100 5.73 3.76 3.67
C ASN A 100 4.73 2.63 3.41
N CYS A 101 3.76 2.86 2.52
CA CYS A 101 2.73 1.88 2.20
C CYS A 101 3.27 0.58 1.59
N VAL A 102 4.35 0.62 0.82
CA VAL A 102 4.95 -0.59 0.21
C VAL A 102 5.57 -1.46 1.30
N LEU A 103 6.33 -0.86 2.22
CA LEU A 103 6.95 -1.58 3.33
C LEU A 103 5.90 -2.14 4.30
N PHE A 104 4.81 -1.40 4.52
CA PHE A 104 3.66 -1.92 5.27
C PHE A 104 3.05 -3.15 4.61
N VAL A 105 2.72 -3.07 3.32
CA VAL A 105 2.15 -4.21 2.58
C VAL A 105 3.13 -5.37 2.51
N LYS A 106 4.45 -5.10 2.43
CA LYS A 106 5.49 -6.13 2.50
C LYS A 106 5.44 -6.89 3.83
N ASP A 107 5.37 -6.18 4.97
CA ASP A 107 5.28 -6.81 6.29
C ASP A 107 3.99 -7.65 6.41
N LEU A 108 2.85 -7.15 5.90
CA LEU A 108 1.59 -7.91 5.86
C LEU A 108 1.72 -9.18 4.99
N ALA A 109 2.34 -9.07 3.81
CA ALA A 109 2.55 -10.20 2.91
C ALA A 109 3.42 -11.29 3.56
N MET A 110 4.49 -10.89 4.25
CA MET A 110 5.35 -11.80 5.03
C MET A 110 4.56 -12.49 6.16
N ALA A 111 3.76 -11.74 6.90
CA ALA A 111 2.92 -12.28 7.98
C ALA A 111 1.86 -13.26 7.45
N ALA A 112 1.37 -13.03 6.24
CA ALA A 112 0.48 -13.94 5.52
C ALA A 112 1.20 -15.16 4.91
N GLY A 113 2.53 -15.28 5.06
CA GLY A 113 3.33 -16.41 4.58
C GLY A 113 3.75 -16.32 3.12
N LEU A 114 3.65 -15.16 2.49
CA LEU A 114 4.09 -14.96 1.12
C LEU A 114 5.59 -14.66 1.03
N ALA A 115 6.22 -15.16 -0.03
CA ALA A 115 7.56 -14.76 -0.40
C ALA A 115 7.57 -13.35 -0.98
N VAL A 116 8.46 -12.48 -0.49
CA VAL A 116 8.60 -11.08 -0.89
C VAL A 116 10.04 -10.76 -1.28
N SER A 117 10.24 -9.66 -2.00
CA SER A 117 11.57 -9.13 -2.35
C SER A 117 12.01 -8.05 -1.36
N ASP A 118 13.32 -8.00 -1.10
CA ASP A 118 13.99 -6.92 -0.39
C ASP A 118 14.60 -5.86 -1.34
N ASP A 119 14.32 -5.97 -2.64
CA ASP A 119 14.89 -5.08 -3.63
C ASP A 119 14.34 -3.65 -3.47
N ALA A 120 15.23 -2.70 -3.19
CA ALA A 120 14.90 -1.29 -2.96
C ALA A 120 14.19 -0.63 -4.15
N LYS A 121 14.27 -1.20 -5.37
CA LYS A 121 13.57 -0.67 -6.54
C LYS A 121 12.05 -0.60 -6.37
N PHE A 122 11.48 -1.39 -5.46
CA PHE A 122 10.05 -1.45 -5.24
C PHE A 122 9.52 -0.40 -4.26
N ILE A 123 10.41 0.29 -3.53
CA ILE A 123 10.01 1.14 -2.40
C ILE A 123 9.01 2.25 -2.78
N HIS A 124 9.06 2.70 -4.04
CA HIS A 124 8.16 3.72 -4.58
C HIS A 124 7.26 3.19 -5.70
N ALA A 125 7.21 1.86 -5.88
CA ALA A 125 6.50 1.22 -6.97
C ALA A 125 5.55 0.12 -6.45
N PRO A 126 4.45 0.48 -5.75
CA PRO A 126 3.55 -0.48 -5.12
C PRO A 126 2.95 -1.49 -6.11
N GLY A 127 2.62 -1.08 -7.33
CA GLY A 127 2.12 -1.97 -8.36
C GLY A 127 3.15 -3.02 -8.77
N ASP A 128 4.39 -2.61 -9.02
CA ASP A 128 5.48 -3.52 -9.40
C ASP A 128 5.84 -4.46 -8.24
N PHE A 129 5.80 -3.95 -7.01
CA PHE A 129 5.98 -4.77 -5.82
C PHE A 129 4.92 -5.88 -5.73
N LEU A 130 3.64 -5.55 -5.90
CA LEU A 130 2.57 -6.54 -5.86
C LEU A 130 2.63 -7.54 -7.02
N ASP A 131 3.05 -7.12 -8.20
CA ASP A 131 3.31 -8.01 -9.32
C ASP A 131 4.49 -8.97 -9.03
N ASP A 132 5.57 -8.51 -8.39
CA ASP A 132 6.68 -9.35 -7.96
C ASP A 132 6.26 -10.35 -6.87
N VAL A 133 5.45 -9.92 -5.89
CA VAL A 133 4.87 -10.83 -4.89
C VAL A 133 4.02 -11.90 -5.56
N ALA A 134 3.15 -11.53 -6.49
CA ALA A 134 2.32 -12.49 -7.22
C ALA A 134 3.18 -13.50 -8.01
N ALA A 135 4.23 -13.03 -8.69
CA ALA A 135 5.13 -13.89 -9.44
C ALA A 135 5.91 -14.88 -8.56
N ARG A 136 6.42 -14.43 -7.41
CA ARG A 136 7.14 -15.28 -6.45
C ARG A 136 6.26 -16.35 -5.84
N ASN A 137 4.97 -16.09 -5.72
CA ASN A 137 3.99 -16.98 -5.10
C ASN A 137 3.04 -17.62 -6.11
N ALA A 138 3.42 -17.67 -7.39
CA ALA A 138 2.53 -18.10 -8.48
C ALA A 138 1.94 -19.50 -8.27
N ALA A 139 2.74 -20.47 -7.82
CA ALA A 139 2.26 -21.83 -7.56
C ALA A 139 1.27 -21.88 -6.39
N PHE A 140 1.53 -21.12 -5.31
CA PHE A 140 0.63 -21.01 -4.17
C PHE A 140 -0.70 -20.33 -4.58
N LEU A 141 -0.62 -19.22 -5.30
CA LEU A 141 -1.81 -18.48 -5.74
C LEU A 141 -2.64 -19.27 -6.77
N ALA A 142 -2.01 -20.06 -7.62
CA ALA A 142 -2.73 -20.95 -8.54
C ALA A 142 -3.51 -22.04 -7.81
N ALA A 143 -3.03 -22.49 -6.66
CA ALA A 143 -3.68 -23.55 -5.87
C ALA A 143 -4.70 -23.01 -4.85
N HIS A 144 -4.49 -21.81 -4.29
CA HIS A 144 -5.21 -21.32 -3.11
C HIS A 144 -5.76 -19.90 -3.26
N GLY A 145 -5.57 -19.26 -4.40
CA GLY A 145 -5.92 -17.87 -4.60
C GLY A 145 -6.56 -17.57 -5.94
N THR A 146 -6.66 -16.27 -6.21
CA THR A 146 -7.09 -15.73 -7.50
C THR A 146 -6.12 -14.65 -7.93
N LEU A 147 -5.62 -14.75 -9.16
CA LEU A 147 -4.87 -13.70 -9.84
C LEU A 147 -5.84 -12.85 -10.67
N TYR A 148 -5.88 -11.55 -10.39
CA TYR A 148 -6.72 -10.61 -11.13
C TYR A 148 -5.95 -9.91 -12.25
N ARG A 149 -4.63 -10.01 -12.21
CA ARG A 149 -3.75 -9.36 -13.15
C ARG A 149 -2.58 -10.29 -13.52
N THR A 150 -2.13 -10.22 -14.76
CA THR A 150 -0.93 -10.95 -15.20
C THR A 150 0.32 -10.23 -14.66
N PRO A 151 1.17 -10.89 -13.87
CA PRO A 151 2.44 -10.30 -13.43
C PRO A 151 3.32 -9.93 -14.61
N GLY A 152 4.00 -8.80 -14.56
CA GLY A 152 5.00 -8.40 -15.55
C GLY A 152 4.61 -7.29 -16.52
N VAL A 153 3.43 -6.69 -16.38
CA VAL A 153 3.18 -5.38 -16.98
C VAL A 153 3.97 -4.37 -16.15
N LYS A 154 5.15 -4.00 -16.66
CA LYS A 154 6.04 -3.08 -15.96
C LYS A 154 5.32 -1.80 -15.62
N GLY A 155 5.18 -1.50 -14.33
CA GLY A 155 4.98 -0.14 -13.85
C GLY A 155 6.18 0.68 -14.29
N ASP A 156 6.02 1.98 -14.24
CA ASP A 156 7.11 2.88 -14.55
C ASP A 156 7.93 3.16 -13.28
N PRO A 157 9.16 2.63 -13.15
CA PRO A 157 9.98 2.79 -11.96
C PRO A 157 10.30 4.26 -11.64
N ASN A 158 10.15 5.15 -12.63
CA ASN A 158 10.39 6.58 -12.48
C ASN A 158 9.09 7.39 -12.29
N ALA A 159 7.94 6.74 -12.11
CA ALA A 159 6.65 7.43 -11.98
C ALA A 159 6.66 8.44 -10.82
N LEU A 160 7.21 8.05 -9.66
CA LEU A 160 7.33 8.93 -8.51
C LEU A 160 8.26 10.10 -8.80
N GLU A 161 9.47 9.86 -9.31
CA GLU A 161 10.44 10.90 -9.63
C GLU A 161 9.89 11.92 -10.63
N ARG A 162 9.21 11.43 -11.70
CA ARG A 162 8.55 12.33 -12.64
C ARG A 162 7.47 13.16 -12.00
N ARG A 163 6.73 12.55 -11.05
CA ARG A 163 5.66 13.25 -10.35
C ARG A 163 6.19 14.31 -9.38
N VAL A 164 7.25 13.99 -8.63
CA VAL A 164 7.95 14.98 -7.78
C VAL A 164 8.39 16.18 -8.62
N LYS A 165 9.08 15.94 -9.73
CA LYS A 165 9.52 17.01 -10.65
C LYS A 165 8.34 17.84 -11.21
N GLN A 166 7.19 17.21 -11.42
CA GLN A 166 5.99 17.94 -11.85
C GLN A 166 5.44 18.83 -10.74
N LEU A 167 5.32 18.31 -9.51
CA LEU A 167 4.83 19.06 -8.36
C LEU A 167 5.74 20.25 -8.02
N GLU A 168 7.07 20.06 -8.12
CA GLU A 168 8.03 21.16 -7.94
C GLU A 168 7.85 22.24 -9.00
N ARG A 169 7.60 21.88 -10.25
CA ARG A 169 7.30 22.84 -11.33
C ARG A 169 6.02 23.60 -11.03
N ASP A 170 4.94 22.87 -10.70
CA ASP A 170 3.63 23.45 -10.41
C ASP A 170 3.70 24.41 -9.20
N ALA A 171 4.48 24.05 -8.17
CA ALA A 171 4.71 24.91 -7.01
C ALA A 171 5.47 26.19 -7.34
N ARG A 172 6.51 26.11 -8.21
CA ARG A 172 7.26 27.28 -8.68
C ARG A 172 6.39 28.22 -9.51
N GLU A 173 5.56 27.67 -10.40
CA GLU A 173 4.64 28.46 -11.21
C GLU A 173 3.61 29.20 -10.36
N LYS A 174 3.09 28.55 -9.29
CA LYS A 174 2.17 29.19 -8.36
C LYS A 174 2.80 30.26 -7.46
N ALA A 175 4.10 30.19 -7.24
CA ALA A 175 4.82 31.18 -6.42
C ALA A 175 5.20 32.46 -7.21
N VAL A 176 5.09 32.42 -8.53
CA VAL A 176 5.44 33.54 -9.45
C VAL A 176 4.19 34.33 -9.88
N ASN A 177 3.00 33.77 -9.71
CA ASN A 177 1.70 34.41 -9.96
C ASN A 177 1.02 34.84 -8.66
#